data_830e2b3671e6f2300feebf38df65b62f
#
_entry.id   830e2b3671e6f2300feebf38df65b62f
#
_cell.length_a   1.000
_cell.length_b   1.000
_cell.length_c   1.000
_cell.angle_alpha   90.00
_cell.angle_beta   90.00
_cell.angle_gamma   90.00
#
_symmetry.space_group_name_H-M   'P 1'
#
loop_
_entity.id
_entity.type
_entity.pdbx_description
1 polymer ?
#
loop_
_entity_poly.entity_id
_entity_poly.type
_entity_poly.pdbx_seq_one_letter_code
_entity_poly.pdbx_strand_id
1 'polypeptide(L)'
;MLNKLLRAFAAVSVVVVMVIGGATSVAQDKLSTGDEKWMEVEVGPIITKQEIAMFQEIDKDDRKLFKELFWMRRDNNLATRDNEFRDLYERRIKSANDSFKSQGRKGSESDMGKVFLLMGPPGEQRQGTGASSGGGANDAMVWVYNPNPSLAIPDGLAIEFRRQAQFGYLLANGDDIEEHLERAKEQMVANRAIGYSLDEDGRLRKLDDKFDPNSPAKTVLSALRNTGETSSGIAFTTTPSFFEASDGEIYVPIDFAISEGPTSDNLTFFLSVEDADGFERKQAEEPVELTKDPAGRWRYEYPIQLRPGLYTLYAGFLDSAAEVHGTQIIDLEIPSFEGDALTLSSVVMFTTADRTGETNGVPGTAFLLAGHHFKPKGEKVYNHSEQLAGVLFAYNYGVAGDQPNLTSQVLFFKDGEKRGQTADGPFMAQTPSMALTIFDIPLKISSFKEPGDYTIEITVTDHVKNEKLTEEIAFVIEGE
;
A
#
# COMPACT_ATOMS: atom_id res chain seq x y z
N MET A 1 -6.28 44.70 26.10
CA MET A 1 -5.76 45.16 24.79
C MET A 1 -5.15 43.93 24.14
N LEU A 2 -5.92 43.27 23.40
CA LEU A 2 -6.34 43.41 22.00
C LEU A 2 -5.26 42.91 21.03
N ASN A 3 -5.57 41.72 20.50
CA ASN A 3 -5.35 41.30 19.11
C ASN A 3 -3.92 41.12 18.58
N LYS A 4 -3.58 39.88 18.24
CA LYS A 4 -3.70 39.43 16.84
C LYS A 4 -3.46 37.92 16.73
N LEU A 5 -4.54 37.20 16.47
CA LEU A 5 -4.54 35.93 15.77
C LEU A 5 -4.00 36.16 14.35
N LEU A 6 -2.91 35.52 14.01
CA LEU A 6 -2.48 35.36 12.62
C LEU A 6 -2.42 33.87 12.31
N ARG A 7 -3.32 33.47 11.46
CA ARG A 7 -3.36 32.17 10.81
C ARG A 7 -2.07 31.99 10.00
N ALA A 8 -1.29 31.01 10.34
CA ALA A 8 -0.25 30.49 9.45
C ALA A 8 -0.86 29.30 8.68
N PHE A 9 -1.21 29.52 7.44
CA PHE A 9 -1.36 28.47 6.46
C PHE A 9 0.04 27.89 6.21
N ALA A 10 0.27 26.69 6.66
CA ALA A 10 1.44 25.93 6.24
C ALA A 10 1.16 25.45 4.82
N ALA A 11 1.72 26.14 3.85
CA ALA A 11 1.88 25.64 2.49
C ALA A 11 2.85 24.45 2.59
N VAL A 12 2.35 23.24 2.38
CA VAL A 12 3.18 22.07 2.13
C VAL A 12 3.79 22.29 0.76
N SER A 13 5.01 22.79 0.72
CA SER A 13 5.84 22.76 -0.47
C SER A 13 6.30 21.33 -0.66
N VAL A 14 5.72 20.64 -1.62
CA VAL A 14 6.25 19.39 -2.16
C VAL A 14 7.60 19.74 -2.80
N VAL A 15 8.68 19.49 -2.09
CA VAL A 15 10.02 19.47 -2.66
C VAL A 15 10.14 18.15 -3.39
N VAL A 16 9.95 18.18 -4.70
CA VAL A 16 10.37 17.10 -5.58
C VAL A 16 11.90 17.09 -5.56
N VAL A 17 12.47 16.25 -4.72
CA VAL A 17 13.88 15.88 -4.83
C VAL A 17 13.98 14.94 -6.02
N MET A 18 14.41 15.48 -7.18
CA MET A 18 14.89 14.64 -8.26
C MET A 18 16.16 13.95 -7.78
N VAL A 19 16.04 12.73 -7.34
CA VAL A 19 17.17 11.80 -7.23
C VAL A 19 17.51 11.41 -8.66
N ILE A 20 18.59 12.01 -9.20
CA ILE A 20 19.21 11.55 -10.44
C ILE A 20 20.04 10.31 -10.09
N GLY A 21 19.38 9.20 -9.79
CA GLY A 21 19.94 7.88 -9.88
C GLY A 21 19.84 7.46 -11.35
N GLY A 22 20.94 6.97 -11.94
CA GLY A 22 21.00 6.55 -13.33
C GLY A 22 20.11 5.34 -13.62
N ALA A 23 18.80 5.57 -13.67
CA ALA A 23 17.90 4.69 -14.35
C ALA A 23 18.20 4.83 -15.84
N THR A 24 18.56 3.75 -16.50
CA THR A 24 18.45 3.64 -17.94
C THR A 24 17.03 4.07 -18.28
N SER A 25 16.87 5.28 -18.83
CA SER A 25 15.56 5.73 -19.32
C SER A 25 15.16 4.72 -20.39
N VAL A 26 14.28 3.80 -20.03
CA VAL A 26 13.46 3.12 -21.00
C VAL A 26 12.71 4.26 -21.68
N ALA A 27 13.01 4.49 -22.95
CA ALA A 27 12.34 5.52 -23.73
C ALA A 27 10.86 5.17 -23.66
N GLN A 28 10.09 6.01 -22.94
CA GLN A 28 8.66 5.82 -22.77
C GLN A 28 8.05 5.77 -24.17
N ASP A 29 7.62 4.58 -24.59
CA ASP A 29 7.12 4.36 -25.93
C ASP A 29 5.87 5.22 -26.11
N LYS A 30 5.95 6.19 -27.03
CA LYS A 30 4.84 7.08 -27.33
C LYS A 30 3.57 6.25 -27.63
N LEU A 31 2.45 6.64 -27.03
CA LEU A 31 1.17 5.99 -27.28
C LEU A 31 0.87 5.94 -28.79
N SER A 32 0.40 4.80 -29.27
CA SER A 32 -0.12 4.73 -30.63
C SER A 32 -1.43 5.54 -30.73
N THR A 33 -1.76 6.04 -31.92
CA THR A 33 -3.06 6.72 -32.14
C THR A 33 -4.26 5.86 -31.73
N GLY A 34 -4.14 4.52 -31.83
CA GLY A 34 -5.17 3.59 -31.36
C GLY A 34 -5.28 3.53 -29.85
N ASP A 35 -4.15 3.60 -29.13
CA ASP A 35 -4.11 3.61 -27.67
C ASP A 35 -4.60 4.94 -27.11
N GLU A 36 -4.17 6.06 -27.71
CA GLU A 36 -4.69 7.39 -27.36
C GLU A 36 -6.22 7.43 -27.51
N LYS A 37 -6.72 6.95 -28.65
CA LYS A 37 -8.16 6.92 -28.90
C LYS A 37 -8.90 6.01 -27.91
N TRP A 38 -8.36 4.85 -27.57
CA TRP A 38 -8.95 3.98 -26.58
C TRP A 38 -9.03 4.67 -25.21
N MET A 39 -7.91 5.22 -24.73
CA MET A 39 -7.80 5.84 -23.42
C MET A 39 -8.66 7.11 -23.29
N GLU A 40 -8.61 8.01 -24.30
CA GLU A 40 -9.27 9.31 -24.20
C GLU A 40 -10.73 9.31 -24.64
N VAL A 41 -11.06 8.48 -25.64
CA VAL A 41 -12.38 8.51 -26.29
C VAL A 41 -13.22 7.31 -25.91
N GLU A 42 -12.67 6.08 -26.04
CA GLU A 42 -13.49 4.88 -25.87
C GLU A 42 -13.80 4.59 -24.40
N VAL A 43 -12.84 4.74 -23.50
CA VAL A 43 -13.00 4.50 -22.06
C VAL A 43 -12.79 5.75 -21.20
N GLY A 44 -12.42 6.90 -21.79
CA GLY A 44 -12.15 8.14 -21.09
C GLY A 44 -13.20 8.54 -20.04
N PRO A 45 -14.51 8.37 -20.28
CA PRO A 45 -15.52 8.62 -19.27
C PRO A 45 -15.47 7.73 -18.03
N ILE A 46 -14.85 6.55 -18.10
CA ILE A 46 -14.87 5.53 -17.03
C ILE A 46 -13.50 5.08 -16.54
N ILE A 47 -12.42 5.46 -17.20
CA ILE A 47 -11.05 5.17 -16.77
C ILE A 47 -10.65 6.10 -15.64
N THR A 48 -10.01 5.57 -14.59
CA THR A 48 -9.54 6.36 -13.45
C THR A 48 -8.23 7.09 -13.77
N LYS A 49 -7.90 8.15 -13.01
CA LYS A 49 -6.62 8.86 -13.15
C LYS A 49 -5.42 7.92 -12.97
N GLN A 50 -5.51 7.00 -12.02
CA GLN A 50 -4.49 6.00 -11.76
C GLN A 50 -4.31 5.04 -12.93
N GLU A 51 -5.41 4.50 -13.48
CA GLU A 51 -5.35 3.62 -14.66
C GLU A 51 -4.78 4.32 -15.89
N ILE A 52 -5.01 5.63 -16.05
CA ILE A 52 -4.40 6.43 -17.12
C ILE A 52 -2.87 6.47 -16.95
N ALA A 53 -2.39 6.77 -15.73
CA ALA A 53 -0.96 6.81 -15.43
C ALA A 53 -0.30 5.46 -15.72
N MET A 54 -0.88 4.36 -15.21
CA MET A 54 -0.41 3.00 -15.47
C MET A 54 -0.37 2.64 -16.97
N PHE A 55 -1.43 2.96 -17.71
CA PHE A 55 -1.51 2.67 -19.14
C PHE A 55 -0.46 3.42 -19.97
N GLN A 56 -0.07 4.60 -19.51
CA GLN A 56 0.98 5.40 -20.14
C GLN A 56 2.38 4.86 -19.84
N GLU A 57 2.57 4.24 -18.69
CA GLU A 57 3.86 3.74 -18.20
C GLU A 57 4.22 2.36 -18.75
N ILE A 58 3.27 1.45 -18.85
CA ILE A 58 3.51 0.08 -19.30
C ILE A 58 3.99 -0.01 -20.75
N ASP A 59 4.72 -1.08 -21.04
CA ASP A 59 5.18 -1.41 -22.39
C ASP A 59 4.01 -1.53 -23.38
N LYS A 60 4.25 -1.13 -24.64
CA LYS A 60 3.21 -1.21 -25.68
C LYS A 60 2.64 -2.62 -25.89
N ASP A 61 3.48 -3.65 -25.70
CA ASP A 61 3.10 -5.04 -25.85
C ASP A 61 2.14 -5.51 -24.75
N ASP A 62 2.17 -4.86 -23.59
CA ASP A 62 1.31 -5.15 -22.44
C ASP A 62 -0.02 -4.41 -22.49
N ARG A 63 -0.14 -3.37 -23.32
CA ARG A 63 -1.38 -2.57 -23.42
C ARG A 63 -2.61 -3.39 -23.81
N LYS A 64 -2.41 -4.46 -24.58
CA LYS A 64 -3.52 -5.37 -24.90
C LYS A 64 -4.02 -6.08 -23.65
N LEU A 65 -3.11 -6.61 -22.84
CA LEU A 65 -3.46 -7.28 -21.57
C LEU A 65 -4.08 -6.29 -20.58
N PHE A 66 -3.55 -5.06 -20.51
CA PHE A 66 -4.14 -4.02 -19.67
C PHE A 66 -5.62 -3.76 -20.04
N LYS A 67 -5.93 -3.65 -21.34
CA LYS A 67 -7.31 -3.46 -21.81
C LYS A 67 -8.21 -4.65 -21.45
N GLU A 68 -7.69 -5.87 -21.47
CA GLU A 68 -8.41 -7.07 -21.04
C GLU A 68 -8.71 -7.01 -19.53
N LEU A 69 -7.68 -6.72 -18.69
CA LEU A 69 -7.82 -6.55 -17.25
C LEU A 69 -8.75 -5.39 -16.89
N PHE A 70 -8.69 -4.28 -17.62
CA PHE A 70 -9.56 -3.12 -17.42
C PHE A 70 -11.05 -3.50 -17.46
N TRP A 71 -11.45 -4.32 -18.41
CA TRP A 71 -12.82 -4.79 -18.52
C TRP A 71 -13.15 -5.84 -17.46
N MET A 72 -12.25 -6.77 -17.16
CA MET A 72 -12.43 -7.76 -16.10
C MET A 72 -12.60 -7.12 -14.72
N ARG A 73 -11.88 -6.04 -14.43
CA ARG A 73 -12.02 -5.29 -13.18
C ARG A 73 -13.41 -4.66 -13.01
N ARG A 74 -14.13 -4.41 -14.09
CA ARG A 74 -15.48 -3.82 -14.12
C ARG A 74 -16.59 -4.84 -14.32
N ASP A 75 -16.25 -6.08 -14.52
CA ASP A 75 -17.22 -7.17 -14.69
C ASP A 75 -17.89 -7.49 -13.35
N ASN A 76 -19.20 -7.44 -13.28
CA ASN A 76 -19.95 -7.74 -12.07
C ASN A 76 -20.10 -9.24 -11.81
N ASN A 77 -19.80 -10.09 -12.78
CA ASN A 77 -19.95 -11.54 -12.68
C ASN A 77 -18.94 -12.30 -13.55
N LEU A 78 -17.75 -12.50 -13.04
CA LEU A 78 -16.70 -13.24 -13.72
C LEU A 78 -17.01 -14.73 -13.96
N ALA A 79 -18.11 -15.27 -13.41
CA ALA A 79 -18.55 -16.64 -13.68
C ALA A 79 -19.28 -16.76 -15.02
N THR A 80 -19.73 -15.66 -15.64
CA THR A 80 -20.32 -15.63 -16.96
C THR A 80 -19.25 -15.42 -18.03
N ARG A 81 -19.56 -15.79 -19.28
CA ARG A 81 -18.64 -15.59 -20.39
C ARG A 81 -18.64 -14.15 -20.88
N ASP A 82 -19.79 -13.48 -20.76
CA ASP A 82 -20.03 -12.15 -21.28
C ASP A 82 -19.84 -11.15 -20.15
N ASN A 83 -19.24 -10.01 -20.45
CA ASN A 83 -19.03 -8.93 -19.48
C ASN A 83 -20.23 -7.97 -19.54
N GLU A 84 -21.15 -8.11 -18.58
CA GLU A 84 -22.42 -7.38 -18.55
C GLU A 84 -22.21 -5.86 -18.39
N PHE A 85 -21.15 -5.44 -17.68
CA PHE A 85 -20.79 -4.02 -17.55
C PHE A 85 -20.37 -3.45 -18.91
N ARG A 86 -19.50 -4.15 -19.63
CA ARG A 86 -19.04 -3.73 -20.95
C ARG A 86 -20.22 -3.64 -21.94
N ASP A 87 -21.10 -4.62 -21.94
CA ASP A 87 -22.28 -4.63 -22.79
C ASP A 87 -23.22 -3.46 -22.47
N LEU A 88 -23.42 -3.15 -21.18
CA LEU A 88 -24.18 -1.98 -20.76
C LEU A 88 -23.52 -0.69 -21.24
N TYR A 89 -22.20 -0.57 -21.09
CA TYR A 89 -21.45 0.59 -21.51
C TYR A 89 -21.52 0.80 -23.02
N GLU A 90 -21.40 -0.25 -23.83
CA GLU A 90 -21.54 -0.19 -25.30
C GLU A 90 -22.96 0.23 -25.72
N ARG A 91 -24.00 -0.25 -25.02
CA ARG A 91 -25.37 0.24 -25.20
C ARG A 91 -25.52 1.73 -24.88
N ARG A 92 -24.88 2.20 -23.80
CA ARG A 92 -24.86 3.63 -23.44
C ARG A 92 -24.17 4.47 -24.51
N ILE A 93 -23.04 4.01 -25.08
CA ILE A 93 -22.35 4.69 -26.18
C ILE A 93 -23.30 4.88 -27.36
N LYS A 94 -24.04 3.84 -27.74
CA LYS A 94 -25.02 3.91 -28.82
C LYS A 94 -26.11 4.92 -28.54
N SER A 95 -26.70 4.88 -27.34
CA SER A 95 -27.74 5.82 -26.91
C SER A 95 -27.23 7.26 -26.86
N ALA A 96 -26.02 7.49 -26.36
CA ALA A 96 -25.40 8.81 -26.32
C ALA A 96 -25.18 9.37 -27.73
N ASN A 97 -24.71 8.51 -28.67
CA ASN A 97 -24.53 8.90 -30.09
C ASN A 97 -25.83 9.30 -30.76
N ASP A 98 -26.93 8.66 -30.42
CA ASP A 98 -28.24 9.00 -30.96
C ASP A 98 -28.79 10.29 -30.34
N SER A 99 -28.60 10.52 -29.06
CA SER A 99 -29.23 11.60 -28.28
C SER A 99 -28.47 12.91 -28.22
N PHE A 100 -27.12 12.88 -28.21
CA PHE A 100 -26.29 14.04 -27.89
C PHE A 100 -25.34 14.45 -29.02
N LYS A 101 -25.56 13.97 -30.24
CA LYS A 101 -24.73 14.34 -31.41
C LYS A 101 -24.84 15.83 -31.71
N SER A 102 -23.72 16.45 -32.04
CA SER A 102 -23.61 17.80 -32.53
C SER A 102 -22.85 17.82 -33.84
N GLN A 103 -22.79 18.98 -34.54
CA GLN A 103 -22.10 19.08 -35.84
C GLN A 103 -20.62 18.62 -35.71
N GLY A 104 -20.30 17.52 -36.41
CA GLY A 104 -18.94 16.99 -36.52
C GLY A 104 -18.42 16.21 -35.30
N ARG A 105 -19.24 15.99 -34.25
CA ARG A 105 -18.86 15.25 -33.04
C ARG A 105 -19.88 14.19 -32.71
N LYS A 106 -19.40 12.98 -32.32
CA LYS A 106 -20.29 11.93 -31.83
C LYS A 106 -20.90 12.32 -30.48
N GLY A 107 -22.11 11.85 -30.22
CA GLY A 107 -22.78 12.16 -28.96
C GLY A 107 -22.03 11.65 -27.73
N SER A 108 -21.40 10.49 -27.81
CA SER A 108 -20.56 9.91 -26.76
C SER A 108 -19.31 10.75 -26.43
N GLU A 109 -18.85 11.58 -27.36
CA GLU A 109 -17.68 12.44 -27.19
C GLU A 109 -18.07 13.83 -26.63
N SER A 110 -19.38 14.17 -26.59
CA SER A 110 -19.87 15.42 -26.00
C SER A 110 -19.83 15.36 -24.47
N ASP A 111 -19.82 16.50 -23.80
CA ASP A 111 -19.81 16.56 -22.32
C ASP A 111 -21.06 15.87 -21.73
N MET A 112 -22.25 16.09 -22.32
CA MET A 112 -23.47 15.36 -21.93
C MET A 112 -23.31 13.86 -22.13
N GLY A 113 -22.73 13.44 -23.26
CA GLY A 113 -22.47 12.04 -23.54
C GLY A 113 -21.51 11.41 -22.54
N LYS A 114 -20.42 12.07 -22.19
CA LYS A 114 -19.45 11.58 -21.18
C LYS A 114 -20.09 11.39 -19.82
N VAL A 115 -20.88 12.37 -19.35
CA VAL A 115 -21.63 12.24 -18.10
C VAL A 115 -22.66 11.10 -18.17
N PHE A 116 -23.36 10.97 -19.30
CA PHE A 116 -24.33 9.88 -19.50
C PHE A 116 -23.64 8.50 -19.53
N LEU A 117 -22.46 8.37 -20.14
CA LEU A 117 -21.70 7.12 -20.15
C LEU A 117 -21.28 6.71 -18.74
N LEU A 118 -20.87 7.65 -17.92
CA LEU A 118 -20.46 7.43 -16.55
C LEU A 118 -21.67 7.15 -15.64
N MET A 119 -22.64 8.06 -15.59
CA MET A 119 -23.69 8.04 -14.57
C MET A 119 -25.01 7.43 -15.06
N GLY A 120 -25.15 7.23 -16.35
CA GLY A 120 -26.43 6.81 -16.95
C GLY A 120 -27.41 7.97 -17.14
N PRO A 121 -28.70 7.68 -17.38
CA PRO A 121 -29.72 8.72 -17.54
C PRO A 121 -29.99 9.45 -16.21
N PRO A 122 -30.17 10.80 -16.23
CA PRO A 122 -30.56 11.53 -15.04
C PRO A 122 -32.00 11.18 -14.60
N GLY A 123 -32.28 11.35 -13.32
CA GLY A 123 -33.65 11.19 -12.80
C GLY A 123 -34.57 12.31 -13.26
N GLU A 124 -34.05 13.53 -13.44
CA GLU A 124 -34.79 14.68 -13.92
C GLU A 124 -33.93 15.55 -14.83
N GLN A 125 -34.55 16.13 -15.86
CA GLN A 125 -33.94 17.14 -16.72
C GLN A 125 -34.73 18.44 -16.65
N ARG A 126 -34.02 19.52 -16.29
CA ARG A 126 -34.63 20.86 -16.18
C ARG A 126 -33.98 21.79 -17.19
N GLN A 127 -34.81 22.56 -17.89
CA GLN A 127 -34.31 23.71 -18.64
C GLN A 127 -34.05 24.86 -17.64
N GLY A 128 -32.80 25.30 -17.56
CA GLY A 128 -32.41 26.39 -16.68
C GLY A 128 -32.72 27.74 -17.30
N THR A 129 -33.34 28.63 -16.56
CA THR A 129 -33.36 30.06 -16.91
C THR A 129 -32.05 30.66 -16.47
N GLY A 130 -31.12 30.85 -17.40
CA GLY A 130 -29.79 31.45 -17.09
C GLY A 130 -29.93 32.83 -16.43
N ALA A 131 -29.76 32.84 -15.11
CA ALA A 131 -29.89 34.04 -14.28
C ALA A 131 -28.65 34.95 -14.27
N SER A 132 -27.68 34.79 -15.17
CA SER A 132 -26.50 35.65 -15.21
C SER A 132 -26.10 35.99 -16.65
N SER A 133 -26.28 37.31 -16.94
CA SER A 133 -25.70 38.11 -18.04
C SER A 133 -25.76 37.52 -19.46
N GLY A 134 -26.91 37.72 -20.15
CA GLY A 134 -26.95 37.86 -21.63
C GLY A 134 -27.27 36.63 -22.45
N GLY A 135 -27.57 35.46 -21.87
CA GLY A 135 -28.03 34.26 -22.57
C GLY A 135 -29.55 34.14 -22.57
N GLY A 136 -30.15 33.65 -23.67
CA GLY A 136 -31.59 33.40 -23.76
C GLY A 136 -32.05 32.31 -22.75
N ALA A 137 -33.34 32.33 -22.39
CA ALA A 137 -33.95 31.45 -21.38
C ALA A 137 -33.83 29.91 -21.65
N ASN A 138 -33.31 29.49 -22.80
CA ASN A 138 -33.18 28.10 -23.24
C ASN A 138 -31.72 27.60 -23.38
N ASP A 139 -30.74 28.32 -22.88
CA ASP A 139 -29.33 28.02 -23.11
C ASP A 139 -28.69 27.17 -21.99
N ALA A 140 -29.42 26.84 -20.96
CA ALA A 140 -28.95 25.97 -19.88
C ALA A 140 -29.81 24.69 -19.74
N MET A 141 -29.15 23.57 -19.49
CA MET A 141 -29.76 22.30 -19.15
C MET A 141 -29.18 21.81 -17.82
N VAL A 142 -30.03 21.44 -16.88
CA VAL A 142 -29.61 20.87 -15.59
C VAL A 142 -30.10 19.44 -15.50
N TRP A 143 -29.18 18.51 -15.30
CA TRP A 143 -29.46 17.12 -15.01
C TRP A 143 -29.38 16.89 -13.51
N VAL A 144 -30.46 16.35 -12.92
CA VAL A 144 -30.51 16.01 -11.51
C VAL A 144 -30.51 14.50 -11.38
N TYR A 145 -29.57 13.98 -10.62
CA TYR A 145 -29.42 12.55 -10.39
C TYR A 145 -30.08 12.15 -9.07
N ASN A 146 -30.79 11.02 -9.08
CA ASN A 146 -31.24 10.35 -7.87
C ASN A 146 -30.02 9.74 -7.13
N PRO A 147 -30.12 9.55 -5.80
CA PRO A 147 -29.05 8.94 -5.03
C PRO A 147 -28.75 7.54 -5.56
N ASN A 148 -27.48 7.27 -5.77
CA ASN A 148 -27.01 5.93 -6.18
C ASN A 148 -25.76 5.57 -5.36
N PRO A 149 -25.91 4.83 -4.24
CA PRO A 149 -24.78 4.44 -3.42
C PRO A 149 -23.71 3.63 -4.15
N SER A 150 -24.11 2.80 -5.15
CA SER A 150 -23.18 1.98 -5.93
C SER A 150 -22.24 2.79 -6.83
N LEU A 151 -22.55 4.05 -7.09
CA LEU A 151 -21.71 4.99 -7.83
C LEU A 151 -21.31 6.20 -6.98
N ALA A 152 -21.52 6.15 -5.67
CA ALA A 152 -21.29 7.26 -4.75
C ALA A 152 -21.99 8.57 -5.18
N ILE A 153 -23.14 8.48 -5.85
CA ILE A 153 -23.93 9.64 -6.27
C ILE A 153 -24.81 10.09 -5.11
N PRO A 154 -24.63 11.33 -4.58
CA PRO A 154 -25.48 11.87 -3.53
C PRO A 154 -26.88 12.24 -4.03
N ASP A 155 -27.81 12.42 -3.12
CA ASP A 155 -29.16 12.88 -3.45
C ASP A 155 -29.11 14.31 -4.03
N GLY A 156 -29.82 14.49 -5.13
CA GLY A 156 -29.96 15.80 -5.76
C GLY A 156 -28.70 16.32 -6.44
N LEU A 157 -27.70 15.48 -6.76
CA LEU A 157 -26.54 15.91 -7.54
C LEU A 157 -27.00 16.55 -8.85
N ALA A 158 -26.71 17.86 -8.99
CA ALA A 158 -27.09 18.65 -10.16
C ALA A 158 -25.89 18.89 -11.05
N ILE A 159 -25.99 18.51 -12.32
CA ILE A 159 -24.98 18.73 -13.34
C ILE A 159 -25.49 19.73 -14.36
N GLU A 160 -24.79 20.84 -14.49
CA GLU A 160 -25.19 21.96 -15.34
C GLU A 160 -24.45 21.96 -16.68
N PHE A 161 -25.22 22.13 -17.75
CA PHE A 161 -24.69 22.27 -19.10
C PHE A 161 -25.16 23.58 -19.71
N ARG A 162 -24.29 24.26 -20.44
CA ARG A 162 -24.59 25.49 -21.19
C ARG A 162 -24.41 25.28 -22.68
N ARG A 163 -25.39 25.71 -23.45
CA ARG A 163 -25.38 25.62 -24.91
C ARG A 163 -24.39 26.62 -25.50
N GLN A 164 -23.50 26.09 -26.32
CA GLN A 164 -22.62 26.89 -27.17
C GLN A 164 -22.92 26.59 -28.63
N ALA A 165 -23.06 27.65 -29.46
CA ALA A 165 -23.62 27.57 -30.81
C ALA A 165 -22.96 26.53 -31.74
N GLN A 166 -21.66 26.27 -31.60
CA GLN A 166 -20.90 25.35 -32.45
C GLN A 166 -20.62 24.00 -31.77
N PHE A 167 -20.68 23.91 -30.45
CA PHE A 167 -20.20 22.76 -29.68
C PHE A 167 -21.32 21.97 -29.01
N GLY A 168 -22.56 22.46 -29.06
CA GLY A 168 -23.67 21.86 -28.33
C GLY A 168 -23.67 22.28 -26.85
N TYR A 169 -24.01 21.37 -25.95
CA TYR A 169 -24.03 21.62 -24.51
C TYR A 169 -22.67 21.24 -23.90
N LEU A 170 -22.00 22.20 -23.28
CA LEU A 170 -20.76 22.01 -22.53
C LEU A 170 -21.03 22.00 -21.04
N LEU A 171 -20.25 21.23 -20.28
CA LEU A 171 -20.31 21.17 -18.83
C LEU A 171 -19.98 22.55 -18.23
N ALA A 172 -20.86 23.05 -17.36
CA ALA A 172 -20.77 24.41 -16.83
C ALA A 172 -20.28 24.47 -15.38
N ASN A 173 -20.51 23.41 -14.58
CA ASN A 173 -20.09 23.29 -13.18
C ASN A 173 -19.10 22.13 -12.97
N GLY A 174 -18.20 21.92 -13.92
CA GLY A 174 -17.25 20.79 -13.90
C GLY A 174 -16.40 20.75 -12.63
N ASP A 175 -15.88 21.90 -12.19
CA ASP A 175 -15.02 21.99 -11.01
C ASP A 175 -15.77 21.61 -9.72
N ASP A 176 -17.07 21.92 -9.62
CA ASP A 176 -17.89 21.62 -8.45
C ASP A 176 -18.22 20.10 -8.34
N ILE A 177 -18.21 19.39 -9.45
CA ILE A 177 -18.64 17.98 -9.53
C ILE A 177 -17.47 17.02 -9.85
N GLU A 178 -16.26 17.51 -10.07
CA GLU A 178 -15.11 16.68 -10.46
C GLU A 178 -14.89 15.53 -9.47
N GLU A 179 -14.97 15.81 -8.18
CA GLU A 179 -14.81 14.78 -7.13
C GLU A 179 -15.88 13.68 -7.24
N HIS A 180 -17.13 14.06 -7.51
CA HIS A 180 -18.21 13.08 -7.69
C HIS A 180 -18.03 12.23 -8.95
N LEU A 181 -17.53 12.81 -10.04
CA LEU A 181 -17.25 12.08 -11.26
C LEU A 181 -16.09 11.09 -11.07
N GLU A 182 -15.01 11.50 -10.41
CA GLU A 182 -13.89 10.61 -10.14
C GLU A 182 -14.29 9.46 -9.17
N ARG A 183 -15.00 9.77 -8.09
CA ARG A 183 -15.54 8.72 -7.21
C ARG A 183 -16.44 7.73 -7.95
N ALA A 184 -17.28 8.20 -8.88
CA ALA A 184 -18.13 7.32 -9.67
C ALA A 184 -17.29 6.38 -10.56
N LYS A 185 -16.18 6.86 -11.16
CA LYS A 185 -15.23 6.01 -11.91
C LYS A 185 -14.60 4.93 -11.03
N GLU A 186 -14.18 5.30 -9.82
CA GLU A 186 -13.60 4.35 -8.87
C GLU A 186 -14.61 3.30 -8.44
N GLN A 187 -15.86 3.68 -8.21
CA GLN A 187 -16.93 2.74 -7.83
C GLN A 187 -17.31 1.75 -8.95
N MET A 188 -17.00 2.08 -10.22
CA MET A 188 -17.20 1.13 -11.34
C MET A 188 -16.22 -0.03 -11.35
N VAL A 189 -15.14 0.03 -10.56
CA VAL A 189 -14.18 -1.08 -10.44
C VAL A 189 -14.76 -2.11 -9.46
N ALA A 190 -15.54 -3.06 -9.96
CA ALA A 190 -16.22 -4.07 -9.17
C ALA A 190 -15.25 -5.12 -8.59
N ASN A 191 -14.24 -5.54 -9.37
CA ASN A 191 -13.28 -6.58 -8.99
C ASN A 191 -11.93 -5.97 -8.63
N ARG A 192 -11.83 -5.31 -7.47
CA ARG A 192 -10.58 -4.71 -6.98
C ARG A 192 -9.53 -5.76 -6.57
N ALA A 193 -9.92 -7.01 -6.37
CA ALA A 193 -9.00 -8.12 -6.18
C ALA A 193 -8.16 -8.42 -7.44
N ILE A 194 -8.61 -7.98 -8.62
CA ILE A 194 -7.82 -8.02 -9.83
C ILE A 194 -6.95 -6.76 -9.86
N GLY A 195 -5.67 -6.89 -9.46
CA GLY A 195 -4.66 -5.85 -9.58
C GLY A 195 -4.03 -5.79 -10.98
N TYR A 196 -3.30 -4.72 -11.25
CA TYR A 196 -2.36 -4.67 -12.36
C TYR A 196 -1.00 -5.07 -11.81
N SER A 197 -0.63 -6.35 -11.92
CA SER A 197 0.63 -6.88 -11.38
C SER A 197 1.72 -6.87 -12.42
N LEU A 198 2.94 -6.44 -12.02
CA LEU A 198 4.14 -6.53 -12.86
C LEU A 198 5.02 -7.70 -12.40
N ASP A 199 5.72 -8.31 -13.36
CA ASP A 199 6.76 -9.29 -13.07
C ASP A 199 8.13 -8.61 -12.80
N GLU A 200 9.17 -9.41 -12.57
CA GLU A 200 10.52 -8.94 -12.29
C GLU A 200 11.13 -8.10 -13.43
N ASP A 201 10.68 -8.33 -14.67
CA ASP A 201 11.09 -7.58 -15.85
C ASP A 201 10.25 -6.31 -16.07
N GLY A 202 9.29 -6.01 -15.18
CA GLY A 202 8.37 -4.88 -15.30
C GLY A 202 7.26 -5.09 -16.32
N ARG A 203 7.00 -6.35 -16.71
CA ARG A 203 5.95 -6.73 -17.66
C ARG A 203 4.64 -7.05 -16.93
N LEU A 204 3.53 -6.65 -17.53
CA LEU A 204 2.21 -6.91 -16.94
C LEU A 204 1.92 -8.42 -16.90
N ARG A 205 1.60 -8.93 -15.70
CA ARG A 205 1.26 -10.35 -15.51
C ARG A 205 -0.15 -10.66 -15.97
N LYS A 206 -0.29 -11.80 -16.59
CA LYS A 206 -1.61 -12.43 -16.74
C LYS A 206 -2.07 -12.97 -15.39
N LEU A 207 -3.39 -13.00 -15.20
CA LEU A 207 -3.95 -13.72 -14.05
C LEU A 207 -3.54 -15.19 -14.11
N ASP A 208 -3.19 -15.75 -12.96
CA ASP A 208 -2.94 -17.19 -12.82
C ASP A 208 -4.23 -17.96 -13.15
N ASP A 209 -4.12 -19.13 -13.79
CA ASP A 209 -5.25 -20.03 -14.06
C ASP A 209 -5.97 -20.49 -12.76
N LYS A 210 -5.28 -20.40 -11.60
CA LYS A 210 -5.83 -20.68 -10.27
C LYS A 210 -6.45 -19.45 -9.60
N PHE A 211 -6.40 -18.29 -10.24
CA PHE A 211 -6.97 -17.07 -9.67
C PHE A 211 -8.49 -17.22 -9.55
N ASP A 212 -8.99 -17.20 -8.32
CA ASP A 212 -10.41 -17.13 -8.02
C ASP A 212 -10.74 -15.76 -7.40
N PRO A 213 -11.32 -14.83 -8.16
CA PRO A 213 -11.69 -13.50 -7.63
C PRO A 213 -12.84 -13.58 -6.61
N ASN A 214 -13.57 -14.70 -6.57
CA ASN A 214 -14.69 -14.93 -5.67
C ASN A 214 -14.28 -15.69 -4.41
N SER A 215 -12.97 -15.96 -4.21
CA SER A 215 -12.53 -16.54 -2.94
C SER A 215 -12.97 -15.63 -1.78
N PRO A 216 -13.33 -16.19 -0.62
CA PRO A 216 -13.75 -15.38 0.52
C PRO A 216 -12.70 -14.34 0.93
N ALA A 217 -11.42 -14.67 0.90
CA ALA A 217 -10.33 -13.75 1.24
C ALA A 217 -10.20 -12.60 0.23
N LYS A 218 -10.32 -12.89 -1.08
CA LYS A 218 -10.29 -11.86 -2.13
C LYS A 218 -11.54 -10.97 -2.11
N THR A 219 -12.68 -11.52 -1.70
CA THR A 219 -13.88 -10.72 -1.47
C THR A 219 -13.65 -9.70 -0.36
N VAL A 220 -13.05 -10.11 0.76
CA VAL A 220 -12.67 -9.20 1.86
C VAL A 220 -11.62 -8.19 1.41
N LEU A 221 -10.58 -8.62 0.70
CA LEU A 221 -9.54 -7.73 0.15
C LEU A 221 -10.14 -6.70 -0.82
N SER A 222 -11.06 -7.12 -1.68
CA SER A 222 -11.74 -6.21 -2.61
C SER A 222 -12.58 -5.18 -1.88
N ALA A 223 -13.31 -5.58 -0.83
CA ALA A 223 -14.05 -4.66 0.02
C ALA A 223 -13.13 -3.67 0.74
N LEU A 224 -12.02 -4.14 1.32
CA LEU A 224 -11.00 -3.32 1.98
C LEU A 224 -10.44 -2.24 1.05
N ARG A 225 -10.04 -2.62 -0.17
CA ARG A 225 -9.54 -1.68 -1.19
C ARG A 225 -10.60 -0.69 -1.66
N ASN A 226 -11.87 -1.09 -1.67
CA ASN A 226 -12.98 -0.27 -2.15
C ASN A 226 -13.39 0.80 -1.14
N THR A 227 -13.50 0.41 0.14
CA THR A 227 -14.04 1.27 1.19
C THR A 227 -12.94 1.95 2.01
N GLY A 228 -11.74 1.37 2.08
CA GLY A 228 -10.70 1.77 3.04
C GLY A 228 -11.06 1.41 4.49
N GLU A 229 -12.16 0.71 4.72
CA GLU A 229 -12.63 0.35 6.06
C GLU A 229 -11.97 -0.94 6.53
N THR A 230 -11.28 -0.87 7.66
CA THR A 230 -10.65 -2.02 8.31
C THR A 230 -11.62 -2.73 9.26
N SER A 231 -11.39 -4.03 9.48
CA SER A 231 -12.15 -4.84 10.42
C SER A 231 -11.27 -5.32 11.56
N SER A 232 -11.80 -5.31 12.78
CA SER A 232 -11.15 -5.81 14.00
C SER A 232 -11.76 -7.11 14.54
N GLY A 233 -12.54 -7.83 13.73
CA GLY A 233 -13.13 -9.11 14.16
C GLY A 233 -12.07 -10.15 14.54
N ILE A 234 -10.91 -10.12 13.87
CA ILE A 234 -9.67 -10.76 14.31
C ILE A 234 -8.66 -9.65 14.52
N ALA A 235 -8.44 -9.25 15.77
CA ALA A 235 -7.53 -8.17 16.11
C ALA A 235 -6.07 -8.66 16.03
N PHE A 236 -5.23 -7.95 15.27
CA PHE A 236 -3.80 -8.22 15.16
C PHE A 236 -2.99 -6.95 15.02
N THR A 237 -1.70 -7.04 15.31
CA THR A 237 -0.71 -5.99 15.04
C THR A 237 0.27 -6.48 13.99
N THR A 238 0.80 -5.57 13.17
CA THR A 238 1.73 -5.86 12.08
C THR A 238 3.04 -5.12 12.31
N THR A 239 4.15 -5.85 12.29
CA THR A 239 5.48 -5.28 12.50
C THR A 239 6.41 -5.72 11.35
N PRO A 240 6.64 -4.88 10.34
CA PRO A 240 7.64 -5.13 9.32
C PRO A 240 9.05 -4.85 9.84
N SER A 241 10.03 -5.57 9.30
CA SER A 241 11.46 -5.33 9.52
C SER A 241 12.18 -5.33 8.18
N PHE A 242 13.30 -4.60 8.08
CA PHE A 242 13.97 -4.37 6.80
C PHE A 242 15.42 -4.86 6.83
N PHE A 243 15.79 -5.67 5.87
CA PHE A 243 17.13 -6.23 5.70
C PHE A 243 17.55 -6.13 4.24
N GLU A 244 18.84 -5.92 3.98
CA GLU A 244 19.38 -6.00 2.63
C GLU A 244 19.17 -7.42 2.06
N ALA A 245 18.72 -7.49 0.81
CA ALA A 245 18.65 -8.71 0.02
C ALA A 245 19.57 -8.60 -1.20
N SER A 246 19.48 -9.57 -2.12
CA SER A 246 20.24 -9.51 -3.38
C SER A 246 19.62 -8.52 -4.36
N ASP A 247 20.43 -8.05 -5.31
CA ASP A 247 19.98 -7.30 -6.50
C ASP A 247 19.23 -5.97 -6.20
N GLY A 248 19.59 -5.33 -5.08
CA GLY A 248 18.99 -4.05 -4.67
C GLY A 248 17.58 -4.17 -4.10
N GLU A 249 17.13 -5.39 -3.82
CA GLU A 249 15.90 -5.64 -3.11
C GLU A 249 16.09 -5.61 -1.59
N ILE A 250 15.01 -5.39 -0.88
CA ILE A 250 14.94 -5.39 0.57
C ILE A 250 14.10 -6.59 0.99
N TYR A 251 14.66 -7.42 1.84
CA TYR A 251 13.93 -8.49 2.52
C TYR A 251 13.12 -7.92 3.66
N VAL A 252 11.82 -8.15 3.64
CA VAL A 252 10.86 -7.61 4.61
C VAL A 252 10.11 -8.75 5.28
N PRO A 253 10.68 -9.36 6.32
CA PRO A 253 9.92 -10.25 7.19
C PRO A 253 8.91 -9.43 7.99
N ILE A 254 7.67 -9.87 7.98
CA ILE A 254 6.56 -9.23 8.68
C ILE A 254 6.07 -10.17 9.79
N ASP A 255 5.99 -9.64 10.98
CA ASP A 255 5.41 -10.32 12.13
C ASP A 255 3.98 -9.85 12.36
N PHE A 256 3.05 -10.79 12.44
CA PHE A 256 1.66 -10.57 12.77
C PHE A 256 1.37 -11.18 14.14
N ALA A 257 1.11 -10.32 15.13
CA ALA A 257 0.72 -10.76 16.47
C ALA A 257 -0.80 -10.67 16.62
N ILE A 258 -1.46 -11.80 16.82
CA ILE A 258 -2.92 -11.91 16.91
C ILE A 258 -3.30 -11.87 18.39
N SER A 259 -4.13 -10.91 18.78
CA SER A 259 -4.47 -10.64 20.18
C SER A 259 -5.33 -11.73 20.80
N GLU A 260 -6.27 -12.30 20.02
CA GLU A 260 -7.13 -13.38 20.45
C GLU A 260 -6.98 -14.55 19.48
N GLY A 261 -6.97 -15.78 20.00
CA GLY A 261 -6.82 -16.97 19.16
C GLY A 261 -7.97 -17.18 18.20
N PRO A 262 -7.73 -17.87 17.07
CA PRO A 262 -8.78 -18.18 16.12
C PRO A 262 -9.83 -19.06 16.76
N THR A 263 -11.06 -18.90 16.31
CA THR A 263 -12.20 -19.72 16.75
C THR A 263 -12.27 -21.07 16.05
N SER A 264 -11.50 -21.23 14.96
CA SER A 264 -11.42 -22.46 14.18
C SER A 264 -10.01 -22.70 13.63
N ASP A 265 -9.76 -23.93 13.14
CA ASP A 265 -8.52 -24.29 12.43
C ASP A 265 -8.52 -23.88 10.95
N ASN A 266 -9.56 -23.16 10.48
CA ASN A 266 -9.74 -22.75 9.09
C ASN A 266 -9.39 -21.28 8.88
N LEU A 267 -8.25 -20.86 9.40
CA LEU A 267 -7.78 -19.50 9.22
C LEU A 267 -7.04 -19.35 7.89
N THR A 268 -7.43 -18.35 7.12
CA THR A 268 -6.77 -17.95 5.87
C THR A 268 -6.10 -16.61 6.07
N PHE A 269 -4.82 -16.50 5.74
CA PHE A 269 -4.10 -15.24 5.59
C PHE A 269 -4.23 -14.74 4.17
N PHE A 270 -4.36 -13.44 4.01
CA PHE A 270 -4.27 -12.81 2.70
C PHE A 270 -3.49 -11.49 2.79
N LEU A 271 -2.81 -11.18 1.71
CA LEU A 271 -1.96 -10.00 1.61
C LEU A 271 -1.96 -9.48 0.18
N SER A 272 -1.91 -8.16 0.03
CA SER A 272 -1.56 -7.51 -1.21
C SER A 272 -0.72 -6.27 -0.94
N VAL A 273 0.28 -6.04 -1.78
CA VAL A 273 1.18 -4.88 -1.71
C VAL A 273 1.10 -4.13 -3.02
N GLU A 274 0.74 -2.86 -2.95
CA GLU A 274 0.69 -1.94 -4.09
C GLU A 274 1.78 -0.88 -3.94
N ASP A 275 2.46 -0.53 -5.03
CA ASP A 275 3.38 0.60 -5.04
C ASP A 275 2.65 1.94 -5.18
N ALA A 276 3.40 3.04 -5.15
CA ALA A 276 2.85 4.41 -5.23
C ALA A 276 2.08 4.67 -6.54
N ASP A 277 2.40 3.94 -7.62
CA ASP A 277 1.74 4.04 -8.92
C ASP A 277 0.49 3.14 -9.00
N GLY A 278 0.27 2.30 -7.97
CA GLY A 278 -0.87 1.39 -7.82
C GLY A 278 -0.70 0.04 -8.50
N PHE A 279 0.51 -0.30 -8.94
CA PHE A 279 0.79 -1.64 -9.40
C PHE A 279 0.91 -2.60 -8.22
N GLU A 280 0.23 -3.73 -8.32
CA GLU A 280 0.33 -4.81 -7.35
C GLU A 280 1.66 -5.54 -7.50
N ARG A 281 2.54 -5.42 -6.51
CA ARG A 281 3.88 -6.04 -6.50
C ARG A 281 3.87 -7.43 -5.88
N LYS A 282 2.97 -7.67 -4.94
CA LYS A 282 2.83 -8.95 -4.26
C LYS A 282 1.37 -9.21 -3.92
N GLN A 283 0.92 -10.44 -4.10
CA GLN A 283 -0.36 -10.94 -3.58
C GLN A 283 -0.17 -12.35 -3.03
N ALA A 284 -0.84 -12.63 -1.92
CA ALA A 284 -0.87 -13.96 -1.31
C ALA A 284 -2.23 -14.26 -0.71
N GLU A 285 -2.60 -15.53 -0.76
CA GLU A 285 -3.74 -16.12 -0.06
C GLU A 285 -3.38 -17.56 0.29
N GLU A 286 -3.34 -17.88 1.57
CA GLU A 286 -2.93 -19.21 2.02
C GLU A 286 -3.55 -19.59 3.37
N PRO A 287 -3.77 -20.88 3.62
CA PRO A 287 -4.15 -21.36 4.93
C PRO A 287 -3.00 -21.12 5.93
N VAL A 288 -3.35 -20.79 7.17
CA VAL A 288 -2.39 -20.39 8.20
C VAL A 288 -2.36 -21.39 9.33
N GLU A 289 -1.16 -21.82 9.69
CA GLU A 289 -0.88 -22.47 10.98
C GLU A 289 -0.26 -21.43 11.93
N LEU A 290 -1.02 -21.00 12.93
CA LEU A 290 -0.53 -20.07 13.93
C LEU A 290 0.40 -20.76 14.91
N THR A 291 1.46 -20.09 15.30
CA THR A 291 2.34 -20.49 16.39
C THR A 291 2.07 -19.66 17.64
N LYS A 292 2.47 -20.16 18.81
CA LYS A 292 2.43 -19.37 20.04
C LYS A 292 3.81 -18.94 20.43
N ASP A 293 3.92 -17.66 20.82
CA ASP A 293 5.12 -17.19 21.48
C ASP A 293 5.20 -17.71 22.94
N PRO A 294 6.32 -17.55 23.65
CA PRO A 294 6.46 -17.97 25.05
C PRO A 294 5.44 -17.32 26.00
N ALA A 295 4.87 -16.17 25.66
CA ALA A 295 3.80 -15.52 26.40
C ALA A 295 2.41 -16.08 26.07
N GLY A 296 2.33 -17.07 25.18
CA GLY A 296 1.09 -17.73 24.78
C GLY A 296 0.26 -16.98 23.72
N ARG A 297 0.81 -15.93 23.13
CA ARG A 297 0.14 -15.15 22.08
C ARG A 297 0.31 -15.80 20.72
N TRP A 298 -0.72 -15.70 19.90
CA TRP A 298 -0.72 -16.25 18.55
C TRP A 298 0.07 -15.37 17.59
N ARG A 299 0.90 -16.00 16.75
CA ARG A 299 1.81 -15.34 15.82
C ARG A 299 1.77 -15.99 14.44
N TYR A 300 1.96 -15.14 13.44
CA TYR A 300 2.22 -15.57 12.08
C TYR A 300 3.31 -14.68 11.47
N GLU A 301 4.21 -15.30 10.72
CA GLU A 301 5.30 -14.59 10.06
C GLU A 301 5.16 -14.73 8.55
N TYR A 302 5.34 -13.63 7.82
CA TYR A 302 5.27 -13.66 6.36
C TYR A 302 6.41 -12.87 5.72
N PRO A 303 7.21 -13.47 4.79
CA PRO A 303 8.29 -12.79 4.10
C PRO A 303 7.81 -12.16 2.79
N ILE A 304 8.25 -10.95 2.51
CA ILE A 304 8.17 -10.34 1.19
C ILE A 304 9.53 -9.77 0.79
N GLN A 305 9.73 -9.55 -0.50
CA GLN A 305 10.88 -8.82 -1.04
C GLN A 305 10.37 -7.71 -1.95
N LEU A 306 10.89 -6.51 -1.75
CA LEU A 306 10.49 -5.30 -2.46
C LEU A 306 11.70 -4.43 -2.74
N ARG A 307 11.64 -3.63 -3.79
CA ARG A 307 12.62 -2.57 -4.02
C ARG A 307 12.39 -1.39 -3.07
N PRO A 308 13.40 -0.55 -2.80
CA PRO A 308 13.21 0.69 -2.06
C PRO A 308 12.08 1.54 -2.66
N GLY A 309 11.22 2.10 -1.83
CA GLY A 309 10.09 2.91 -2.28
C GLY A 309 8.91 2.96 -1.30
N LEU A 310 7.84 3.59 -1.75
CA LEU A 310 6.59 3.71 -0.98
C LEU A 310 5.57 2.68 -1.46
N TYR A 311 4.95 1.99 -0.52
CA TYR A 311 3.98 0.94 -0.79
C TYR A 311 2.80 1.03 0.18
N THR A 312 1.67 0.51 -0.24
CA THR A 312 0.53 0.24 0.63
C THR A 312 0.36 -1.27 0.77
N LEU A 313 0.43 -1.76 2.00
CA LEU A 313 0.19 -3.15 2.36
C LEU A 313 -1.25 -3.31 2.83
N TYR A 314 -2.03 -4.13 2.15
CA TYR A 314 -3.32 -4.64 2.58
C TYR A 314 -3.10 -6.04 3.13
N ALA A 315 -3.44 -6.28 4.39
CA ALA A 315 -3.27 -7.58 5.01
C ALA A 315 -4.48 -7.96 5.86
N GLY A 316 -4.74 -9.25 5.98
CA GLY A 316 -5.81 -9.73 6.83
C GLY A 316 -5.82 -11.22 7.10
N PHE A 317 -6.66 -11.58 8.06
CA PHE A 317 -6.98 -12.95 8.43
C PHE A 317 -8.49 -13.16 8.32
N LEU A 318 -8.88 -14.30 7.79
CA LEU A 318 -10.27 -14.71 7.63
C LEU A 318 -10.48 -16.09 8.27
N ASP A 319 -11.41 -16.17 9.21
CA ASP A 319 -11.97 -17.42 9.68
C ASP A 319 -13.28 -17.70 8.95
N SER A 320 -13.21 -18.49 7.90
CA SER A 320 -14.37 -18.77 7.05
C SER A 320 -15.46 -19.58 7.76
N ALA A 321 -15.12 -20.34 8.81
CA ALA A 321 -16.08 -21.15 9.56
C ALA A 321 -16.89 -20.29 10.55
N ALA A 322 -16.26 -19.24 11.12
CA ALA A 322 -16.90 -18.30 12.01
C ALA A 322 -17.50 -17.08 11.29
N GLU A 323 -17.23 -16.93 9.97
CA GLU A 323 -17.57 -15.74 9.18
C GLU A 323 -17.00 -14.42 9.77
N VAL A 324 -15.79 -14.50 10.34
CA VAL A 324 -15.12 -13.37 11.01
C VAL A 324 -13.79 -13.09 10.30
N HIS A 325 -13.48 -11.81 10.15
CA HIS A 325 -12.19 -11.38 9.58
C HIS A 325 -11.61 -10.19 10.32
N GLY A 326 -10.29 -10.03 10.22
CA GLY A 326 -9.56 -8.84 10.61
C GLY A 326 -8.74 -8.33 9.43
N THR A 327 -8.64 -7.00 9.27
CA THR A 327 -7.92 -6.38 8.17
C THR A 327 -7.17 -5.14 8.63
N GLN A 328 -6.03 -4.86 7.98
CA GLN A 328 -5.25 -3.65 8.14
C GLN A 328 -4.81 -3.08 6.80
N ILE A 329 -4.66 -1.76 6.75
CA ILE A 329 -4.00 -1.01 5.67
C ILE A 329 -2.80 -0.34 6.31
N ILE A 330 -1.62 -0.57 5.74
CA ILE A 330 -0.35 -0.12 6.32
C ILE A 330 0.47 0.54 5.22
N ASP A 331 0.88 1.78 5.45
CA ASP A 331 1.85 2.45 4.60
C ASP A 331 3.24 1.92 4.93
N LEU A 332 3.94 1.40 3.93
CA LEU A 332 5.30 0.88 4.02
C LEU A 332 6.26 1.81 3.27
N GLU A 333 7.21 2.37 3.98
CA GLU A 333 8.37 3.03 3.40
C GLU A 333 9.56 2.05 3.45
N ILE A 334 9.88 1.46 2.30
CA ILE A 334 10.99 0.51 2.17
C ILE A 334 12.30 1.30 2.00
N PRO A 335 13.24 1.19 2.95
CA PRO A 335 14.49 1.94 2.90
C PRO A 335 15.42 1.43 1.80
N SER A 336 16.37 2.27 1.39
CA SER A 336 17.50 1.84 0.57
C SER A 336 18.72 1.57 1.45
N PHE A 337 19.38 0.44 1.21
CA PHE A 337 20.68 0.12 1.81
C PHE A 337 21.83 0.36 0.83
N GLU A 338 21.56 0.88 -0.37
CA GLU A 338 22.58 1.22 -1.35
C GLU A 338 23.40 2.44 -0.92
N GLY A 339 24.68 2.42 -1.24
CA GLY A 339 25.60 3.54 -1.00
C GLY A 339 26.87 3.13 -0.28
N ASP A 340 27.68 4.14 0.08
CA ASP A 340 28.98 3.91 0.76
C ASP A 340 28.91 4.21 2.27
N ALA A 341 27.85 4.84 2.77
CA ALA A 341 27.71 5.17 4.17
C ALA A 341 27.30 3.94 5.01
N LEU A 342 27.77 3.87 6.25
CA LEU A 342 27.30 2.86 7.19
C LEU A 342 25.77 2.85 7.24
N THR A 343 25.16 1.68 7.13
CA THR A 343 23.72 1.51 7.16
C THR A 343 23.35 0.35 8.09
N LEU A 344 22.21 0.45 8.77
CA LEU A 344 21.73 -0.54 9.73
C LEU A 344 20.40 -1.12 9.30
N SER A 345 20.21 -2.44 9.50
CA SER A 345 18.89 -3.06 9.39
C SER A 345 17.92 -2.58 10.45
N SER A 346 16.66 -2.97 10.36
CA SER A 346 15.78 -2.96 11.53
C SER A 346 16.39 -3.78 12.66
N VAL A 347 16.18 -3.33 13.91
CA VAL A 347 16.49 -4.13 15.10
C VAL A 347 15.32 -5.09 15.36
N VAL A 348 15.60 -6.39 15.32
CA VAL A 348 14.61 -7.40 15.69
C VAL A 348 14.79 -7.79 17.15
N MET A 349 13.83 -7.39 17.98
CA MET A 349 13.72 -7.91 19.33
C MET A 349 13.16 -9.33 19.27
N PHE A 350 13.77 -10.29 19.98
CA PHE A 350 13.37 -11.68 19.90
C PHE A 350 13.32 -12.37 21.28
N THR A 351 12.58 -13.46 21.35
CA THR A 351 12.49 -14.31 22.56
C THR A 351 13.46 -15.48 22.51
N THR A 352 13.63 -16.09 21.36
CA THR A 352 14.58 -17.19 21.12
C THR A 352 15.20 -17.07 19.74
N ALA A 353 16.39 -17.63 19.57
CA ALA A 353 17.12 -17.75 18.32
C ALA A 353 17.54 -19.20 18.12
N ASP A 354 16.80 -19.91 17.26
CA ASP A 354 17.04 -21.32 17.00
C ASP A 354 17.92 -21.50 15.76
N ARG A 355 19.05 -22.21 15.88
CA ARG A 355 19.92 -22.48 14.74
C ARG A 355 19.28 -23.53 13.83
N THR A 356 19.03 -23.18 12.59
CA THR A 356 18.40 -24.07 11.59
C THR A 356 19.36 -24.47 10.48
N GLY A 357 20.33 -23.62 10.16
CA GLY A 357 21.21 -23.77 8.99
C GLY A 357 20.56 -23.41 7.66
N GLU A 358 19.28 -23.06 7.66
CA GLU A 358 18.53 -22.55 6.51
C GLU A 358 18.73 -21.02 6.39
N THR A 359 18.59 -20.50 5.19
CA THR A 359 18.84 -19.07 4.92
C THR A 359 17.66 -18.33 4.31
N ASN A 360 16.63 -19.05 3.87
CA ASN A 360 15.48 -18.45 3.20
C ASN A 360 14.24 -18.55 4.08
N GLY A 361 13.71 -17.41 4.50
CA GLY A 361 12.44 -17.37 5.21
C GLY A 361 11.28 -17.75 4.29
N VAL A 362 10.34 -18.49 4.86
CA VAL A 362 9.07 -18.87 4.22
C VAL A 362 7.91 -18.49 5.14
N PRO A 363 6.65 -18.53 4.68
CA PRO A 363 5.50 -18.31 5.55
C PRO A 363 5.60 -19.16 6.84
N GLY A 364 5.38 -18.52 7.99
CA GLY A 364 5.56 -19.11 9.32
C GLY A 364 6.98 -19.09 9.90
N THR A 365 8.01 -18.78 9.09
CA THR A 365 9.42 -18.67 9.52
C THR A 365 10.15 -17.54 8.81
N ALA A 366 9.51 -16.37 8.72
CA ALA A 366 10.05 -15.23 7.96
C ALA A 366 11.33 -14.64 8.58
N PHE A 367 11.51 -14.71 9.90
CA PHE A 367 12.69 -14.18 10.57
C PHE A 367 13.87 -15.18 10.59
N LEU A 368 14.06 -15.87 9.49
CA LEU A 368 15.19 -16.76 9.26
C LEU A 368 16.38 -15.95 8.71
N LEU A 369 17.26 -15.53 9.60
CA LEU A 369 18.35 -14.58 9.31
C LEU A 369 19.69 -15.21 9.69
N ALA A 370 20.68 -15.17 8.81
CA ALA A 370 22.04 -15.70 9.05
C ALA A 370 22.05 -17.13 9.63
N GLY A 371 21.15 -18.01 9.17
CA GLY A 371 21.05 -19.40 9.60
C GLY A 371 20.40 -19.64 10.97
N HIS A 372 19.74 -18.64 11.51
CA HIS A 372 18.99 -18.70 12.76
C HIS A 372 17.55 -18.23 12.54
N HIS A 373 16.60 -18.92 13.11
CA HIS A 373 15.22 -18.44 13.22
C HIS A 373 15.08 -17.64 14.51
N PHE A 374 14.99 -16.32 14.38
CA PHE A 374 14.72 -15.41 15.48
C PHE A 374 13.22 -15.30 15.67
N LYS A 375 12.68 -15.73 16.81
CA LYS A 375 11.24 -15.60 17.11
C LYS A 375 10.95 -14.20 17.60
N PRO A 376 10.32 -13.30 16.81
CA PRO A 376 10.15 -11.90 17.17
C PRO A 376 9.34 -11.74 18.46
N LYS A 377 9.68 -10.72 19.23
CA LYS A 377 8.85 -10.24 20.34
C LYS A 377 8.10 -8.98 19.89
N GLY A 378 6.94 -9.16 19.26
CA GLY A 378 6.17 -8.07 18.63
C GLY A 378 5.73 -7.00 19.62
N GLU A 379 5.08 -7.38 20.72
CA GLU A 379 4.85 -6.45 21.80
C GLU A 379 6.10 -6.37 22.66
N LYS A 380 6.64 -5.18 22.76
CA LYS A 380 7.87 -4.92 23.55
C LYS A 380 7.53 -4.73 25.02
N VAL A 381 6.74 -5.67 25.57
CA VAL A 381 6.35 -5.73 26.98
C VAL A 381 7.08 -6.90 27.63
N TYR A 382 7.73 -6.65 28.75
CA TYR A 382 8.62 -7.59 29.43
C TYR A 382 8.29 -7.67 30.93
N ASN A 383 8.60 -8.80 31.53
CA ASN A 383 8.68 -8.93 32.98
C ASN A 383 10.15 -9.05 33.42
N HIS A 384 10.41 -8.84 34.73
CA HIS A 384 11.78 -8.83 35.26
C HIS A 384 12.53 -10.16 35.15
N SER A 385 11.84 -11.29 34.87
CA SER A 385 12.48 -12.59 34.70
C SER A 385 12.99 -12.83 33.27
N GLU A 386 12.56 -11.99 32.32
CA GLU A 386 12.94 -12.09 30.92
C GLU A 386 14.30 -11.44 30.61
N GLN A 387 14.72 -11.62 29.37
CA GLN A 387 15.90 -10.99 28.79
C GLN A 387 15.47 -10.05 27.66
N LEU A 388 16.14 -8.92 27.57
CA LEU A 388 16.02 -8.00 26.46
C LEU A 388 17.04 -8.41 25.40
N ALA A 389 16.62 -9.22 24.44
CA ALA A 389 17.48 -9.71 23.39
C ALA A 389 17.11 -9.12 22.03
N GLY A 390 18.12 -8.78 21.24
CA GLY A 390 17.92 -8.22 19.90
C GLY A 390 19.06 -8.55 18.96
N VAL A 391 18.76 -8.55 17.65
CA VAL A 391 19.73 -8.71 16.57
C VAL A 391 19.66 -7.52 15.63
N LEU A 392 20.80 -7.11 15.12
CA LEU A 392 21.01 -5.97 14.24
C LEU A 392 22.09 -6.29 13.23
N PHE A 393 21.87 -5.92 11.98
CA PHE A 393 22.84 -6.05 10.90
C PHE A 393 23.39 -4.67 10.52
N ALA A 394 24.66 -4.64 10.15
CA ALA A 394 25.34 -3.48 9.60
C ALA A 394 25.83 -3.80 8.18
N TYR A 395 25.64 -2.83 7.32
CA TYR A 395 26.03 -2.87 5.90
C TYR A 395 26.92 -1.69 5.57
N ASN A 396 27.64 -1.77 4.44
CA ASN A 396 28.45 -0.67 3.91
C ASN A 396 29.46 -0.12 4.93
N TYR A 397 29.99 -0.96 5.79
CA TYR A 397 31.00 -0.57 6.78
C TYR A 397 32.40 -0.56 6.19
N GLY A 398 33.33 0.12 6.87
CA GLY A 398 34.76 0.06 6.54
C GLY A 398 35.41 -1.22 7.03
N VAL A 399 36.37 -1.74 6.24
CA VAL A 399 37.15 -2.91 6.62
C VAL A 399 38.61 -2.54 6.92
N ALA A 400 39.15 -3.14 7.96
CA ALA A 400 40.59 -3.05 8.28
C ALA A 400 41.23 -4.44 8.04
N GLY A 401 41.82 -4.62 6.89
CA GLY A 401 42.16 -5.95 6.39
C GLY A 401 40.89 -6.66 5.89
N ASP A 402 40.64 -7.90 6.37
CA ASP A 402 39.50 -8.71 5.96
C ASP A 402 38.35 -8.74 7.04
N GLN A 403 38.45 -7.89 8.04
CA GLN A 403 37.48 -7.92 9.16
C GLN A 403 36.83 -6.55 9.36
N PRO A 404 35.52 -6.53 9.75
CA PRO A 404 34.86 -5.32 10.20
C PRO A 404 35.52 -4.79 11.47
N ASN A 405 35.65 -3.47 11.57
CA ASN A 405 36.05 -2.82 12.82
C ASN A 405 34.86 -2.01 13.36
N LEU A 406 33.81 -2.76 13.73
CA LEU A 406 32.54 -2.25 14.23
C LEU A 406 32.39 -2.61 15.71
N THR A 407 31.83 -1.67 16.49
CA THR A 407 31.37 -1.95 17.85
C THR A 407 29.94 -1.45 18.04
N SER A 408 29.20 -2.12 18.92
CA SER A 408 27.88 -1.70 19.37
C SER A 408 27.88 -1.45 20.87
N GLN A 409 27.18 -0.41 21.29
CA GLN A 409 26.91 -0.13 22.71
C GLN A 409 25.42 0.12 22.91
N VAL A 410 24.84 -0.47 23.96
CA VAL A 410 23.44 -0.26 24.32
C VAL A 410 23.38 0.60 25.60
N LEU A 411 22.68 1.72 25.50
CA LEU A 411 22.38 2.61 26.59
C LEU A 411 20.94 2.42 27.04
N PHE A 412 20.66 2.53 28.34
CA PHE A 412 19.33 2.32 28.93
C PHE A 412 18.81 3.62 29.50
N PHE A 413 17.59 3.96 29.23
CA PHE A 413 16.92 5.14 29.73
C PHE A 413 15.57 4.76 30.34
N LYS A 414 15.19 5.50 31.40
CA LYS A 414 13.85 5.51 31.96
C LYS A 414 13.45 6.96 32.21
N ASP A 415 12.29 7.35 31.70
CA ASP A 415 11.80 8.73 31.78
C ASP A 415 12.83 9.77 31.26
N GLY A 416 13.59 9.41 30.22
CA GLY A 416 14.64 10.23 29.61
C GLY A 416 15.97 10.29 30.42
N GLU A 417 16.04 9.66 31.58
CA GLU A 417 17.26 9.58 32.39
C GLU A 417 18.04 8.30 32.09
N LYS A 418 19.34 8.43 31.82
CA LYS A 418 20.23 7.30 31.64
C LYS A 418 20.35 6.46 32.89
N ARG A 419 20.04 5.18 32.81
CA ARG A 419 20.12 4.20 33.93
C ARG A 419 21.34 3.28 33.87
N GLY A 420 21.95 3.17 32.69
CA GLY A 420 23.12 2.32 32.49
C GLY A 420 23.52 2.18 31.05
N GLN A 421 24.53 1.36 30.84
CA GLN A 421 25.01 0.98 29.50
C GLN A 421 25.73 -0.37 29.51
N THR A 422 25.80 -1.02 28.34
CA THR A 422 26.67 -2.19 28.15
C THR A 422 28.12 -1.78 27.92
N ALA A 423 29.03 -2.73 28.02
CA ALA A 423 30.34 -2.61 27.36
C ALA A 423 30.16 -2.64 25.84
N ASP A 424 31.17 -2.21 25.11
CA ASP A 424 31.18 -2.31 23.64
C ASP A 424 31.20 -3.79 23.24
N GLY A 425 30.22 -4.16 22.38
CA GLY A 425 30.11 -5.49 21.77
C GLY A 425 30.66 -5.48 20.34
N PRO A 426 31.34 -6.54 19.90
CA PRO A 426 31.84 -6.64 18.54
C PRO A 426 30.72 -7.07 17.58
N PHE A 427 30.91 -6.73 16.31
CA PHE A 427 30.15 -7.33 15.20
C PHE A 427 30.84 -8.56 14.67
N MET A 428 30.04 -9.52 14.23
CA MET A 428 30.51 -10.74 13.58
C MET A 428 30.27 -10.63 12.07
N ALA A 429 31.32 -10.71 11.27
CA ALA A 429 31.19 -10.73 9.82
C ALA A 429 30.39 -11.97 9.38
N GLN A 430 29.41 -11.77 8.50
CA GLN A 430 28.63 -12.82 7.86
C GLN A 430 29.04 -12.96 6.39
N THR A 431 29.26 -11.85 5.72
CA THR A 431 29.79 -11.70 4.38
C THR A 431 30.77 -10.52 4.36
N PRO A 432 31.51 -10.28 3.28
CA PRO A 432 32.38 -9.11 3.19
C PRO A 432 31.67 -7.76 3.33
N SER A 433 30.37 -7.70 3.07
CA SER A 433 29.56 -6.47 3.12
C SER A 433 28.52 -6.44 4.23
N MET A 434 28.36 -7.54 4.99
CA MET A 434 27.33 -7.67 6.02
C MET A 434 27.93 -8.24 7.31
N ALA A 435 27.69 -7.56 8.43
CA ALA A 435 28.05 -8.02 9.77
C ALA A 435 26.85 -7.91 10.70
N LEU A 436 26.76 -8.77 11.70
CA LEU A 436 25.69 -8.73 12.69
C LEU A 436 26.24 -8.62 14.11
N THR A 437 25.44 -8.05 14.99
CA THR A 437 25.62 -8.13 16.44
C THR A 437 24.33 -8.62 17.09
N ILE A 438 24.49 -9.35 18.20
CA ILE A 438 23.41 -9.80 19.05
C ILE A 438 23.67 -9.24 20.44
N PHE A 439 22.67 -8.64 21.06
CA PHE A 439 22.72 -8.27 22.46
C PHE A 439 21.69 -9.08 23.25
N ASP A 440 22.04 -9.39 24.50
CA ASP A 440 21.20 -10.14 25.42
C ASP A 440 21.41 -9.57 26.85
N ILE A 441 20.41 -8.90 27.37
CA ILE A 441 20.51 -8.10 28.59
C ILE A 441 19.46 -8.60 29.59
N PRO A 442 19.91 -9.15 30.75
CA PRO A 442 18.98 -9.58 31.80
C PRO A 442 18.22 -8.42 32.41
N LEU A 443 16.89 -8.43 32.41
CA LEU A 443 16.07 -7.37 33.00
C LEU A 443 16.04 -7.35 34.53
N LYS A 444 16.57 -8.38 35.16
CA LYS A 444 16.74 -8.44 36.65
C LYS A 444 17.86 -7.59 37.21
N ILE A 445 18.66 -6.92 36.36
CA ILE A 445 19.74 -6.02 36.82
C ILE A 445 19.21 -4.71 37.41
N SER A 446 20.05 -4.01 38.17
CA SER A 446 19.66 -2.80 38.89
C SER A 446 19.14 -1.66 38.01
N SER A 447 19.51 -1.62 36.75
CA SER A 447 19.05 -0.61 35.78
C SER A 447 17.57 -0.70 35.46
N PHE A 448 16.93 -1.86 35.69
CA PHE A 448 15.54 -2.16 35.29
C PHE A 448 14.64 -2.55 36.48
N LYS A 449 15.00 -2.14 37.72
CA LYS A 449 14.24 -2.54 38.92
C LYS A 449 12.82 -2.03 39.00
N GLU A 450 12.56 -0.88 38.41
CA GLU A 450 11.24 -0.23 38.48
C GLU A 450 10.44 -0.58 37.26
N PRO A 451 9.14 -0.94 37.39
CA PRO A 451 8.27 -1.10 36.25
C PRO A 451 8.02 0.25 35.53
N GLY A 452 7.60 0.20 34.28
CA GLY A 452 7.26 1.38 33.47
C GLY A 452 7.92 1.41 32.12
N ASP A 453 7.91 2.58 31.49
CA ASP A 453 8.41 2.79 30.14
C ASP A 453 9.93 3.00 30.15
N TYR A 454 10.58 2.26 29.26
CA TYR A 454 12.02 2.32 29.06
C TYR A 454 12.34 2.55 27.58
N THR A 455 13.52 3.07 27.34
CA THR A 455 14.12 3.19 26.02
C THR A 455 15.54 2.62 26.05
N ILE A 456 15.91 1.89 25.01
CA ILE A 456 17.30 1.61 24.69
C ILE A 456 17.73 2.38 23.45
N GLU A 457 18.94 2.91 23.50
CA GLU A 457 19.67 3.43 22.33
C GLU A 457 20.80 2.47 21.99
N ILE A 458 20.78 1.93 20.78
CA ILE A 458 21.82 1.04 20.27
C ILE A 458 22.70 1.87 19.35
N THR A 459 23.89 2.18 19.82
CA THR A 459 24.87 2.94 19.06
C THR A 459 25.87 2.01 18.40
N VAL A 460 25.98 2.09 17.07
CA VAL A 460 26.97 1.39 16.24
C VAL A 460 28.05 2.37 15.80
N THR A 461 29.30 1.99 16.00
CA THR A 461 30.46 2.79 15.60
C THR A 461 31.31 2.02 14.60
N ASP A 462 31.50 2.60 13.40
CA ASP A 462 32.50 2.17 12.44
C ASP A 462 33.82 2.91 12.69
N HIS A 463 34.81 2.19 13.18
CA HIS A 463 36.12 2.77 13.52
C HIS A 463 37.03 2.99 12.30
N VAL A 464 36.68 2.42 11.14
CA VAL A 464 37.43 2.62 9.88
C VAL A 464 36.96 3.88 9.18
N LYS A 465 35.65 4.03 9.00
CA LYS A 465 35.04 5.21 8.37
C LYS A 465 34.84 6.38 9.33
N ASN A 466 34.97 6.13 10.64
CA ASN A 466 34.63 7.08 11.69
C ASN A 466 33.18 7.57 11.60
N GLU A 467 32.29 6.64 11.31
CA GLU A 467 30.84 6.85 11.23
C GLU A 467 30.16 6.27 12.48
N LYS A 468 29.02 6.85 12.83
CA LYS A 468 28.24 6.44 14.00
C LYS A 468 26.77 6.56 13.70
N LEU A 469 26.01 5.48 13.95
CA LEU A 469 24.55 5.45 13.88
C LEU A 469 23.95 5.00 15.19
N THR A 470 22.74 5.46 15.48
CA THR A 470 22.01 5.11 16.70
C THR A 470 20.58 4.75 16.35
N GLU A 471 20.14 3.60 16.86
CA GLU A 471 18.77 3.13 16.81
C GLU A 471 18.13 3.20 18.18
N GLU A 472 16.88 3.64 18.27
CA GLU A 472 16.15 3.78 19.52
C GLU A 472 14.94 2.82 19.56
N ILE A 473 14.78 2.12 20.68
CA ILE A 473 13.68 1.17 20.88
C ILE A 473 13.03 1.43 22.24
N ALA A 474 11.75 1.77 22.22
CA ALA A 474 10.92 1.83 23.40
C ALA A 474 10.40 0.44 23.78
N PHE A 475 10.31 0.14 25.08
CA PHE A 475 9.73 -1.07 25.64
C PHE A 475 9.17 -0.81 27.05
N VAL A 476 8.34 -1.71 27.52
CA VAL A 476 7.69 -1.61 28.83
C VAL A 476 8.15 -2.76 29.73
N ILE A 477 8.42 -2.48 30.99
CA ILE A 477 8.57 -3.51 32.00
C ILE A 477 7.33 -3.47 32.90
N GLU A 478 6.61 -4.60 32.95
CA GLU A 478 5.42 -4.73 33.81
C GLU A 478 5.80 -4.84 35.28
N GLY A 479 4.93 -4.34 36.15
CA GLY A 479 5.02 -4.57 37.60
C GLY A 479 4.70 -6.04 37.93
N GLU A 480 5.32 -6.57 38.97
CA GLU A 480 5.00 -7.88 39.53
C GLU A 480 3.57 -7.98 40.06
#